data_072f796f2d0242f87b9430fd81808fb8
#
_entry.id   072f796f2d0242f87b9430fd81808fb8
#
_cell.length_a   1.000
_cell.length_b   1.000
_cell.length_c   1.000
_cell.angle_alpha   90.00
_cell.angle_beta   90.00
_cell.angle_gamma   90.00
#
_symmetry.space_group_name_H-M   'P 1'
#
loop_
_entity.id
_entity.type
_entity.pdbx_description
1 polymer ?
#
loop_
_entity_poly.entity_id
_entity_poly.type
_entity_poly.pdbx_seq_one_letter_code
_entity_poly.pdbx_strand_id
1 'polypeptide(L)'
;NILHIADGKATVGNLYEMLEGQVAVLSSGMLSGEESLALLESMKNSKLYRADQHSYILYPDRFLPGFVARNTITPGQVSGLELISELVKANDRSLIVKDEEGNYHFAGNIRNIRNVNRALQALSSQYAELVQRDAEKIRVLFENTFHHNEFTGRSGTFFAYEGLGSVYWHMVSKLLLAVQETVLRTRKE
;
A
#
# COMPACT_ATOMS: atom_id res chain seq x y z
N ASN A 1 -5.43 -13.74 -2.85
CA ASN A 1 -5.80 -13.48 -4.24
C ASN A 1 -6.89 -12.42 -4.30
N ILE A 2 -6.86 -11.58 -5.31
CA ILE A 2 -7.87 -10.53 -5.55
C ILE A 2 -8.65 -10.90 -6.80
N LEU A 3 -9.98 -10.85 -6.71
CA LEU A 3 -10.85 -11.02 -7.85
C LEU A 3 -11.07 -9.66 -8.53
N HIS A 4 -10.71 -9.56 -9.79
CA HIS A 4 -11.00 -8.40 -10.63
C HIS A 4 -12.12 -8.76 -11.60
N ILE A 5 -13.19 -7.95 -11.59
CA ILE A 5 -14.31 -8.10 -12.52
C ILE A 5 -14.40 -6.81 -13.32
N ALA A 6 -14.12 -6.91 -14.63
CA ALA A 6 -14.23 -5.80 -15.56
C ALA A 6 -14.65 -6.34 -16.94
N ASP A 7 -15.48 -5.59 -17.66
CA ASP A 7 -15.92 -5.90 -19.03
C ASP A 7 -16.48 -7.32 -19.21
N GLY A 8 -17.22 -7.80 -18.22
CA GLY A 8 -17.81 -9.15 -18.22
C GLY A 8 -16.81 -10.30 -18.04
N LYS A 9 -15.55 -9.99 -17.72
CA LYS A 9 -14.49 -10.98 -17.45
C LYS A 9 -14.12 -10.96 -15.96
N ALA A 10 -13.87 -12.13 -15.40
CA ALA A 10 -13.34 -12.31 -14.07
C ALA A 10 -11.89 -12.79 -14.18
N THR A 11 -10.97 -12.08 -13.52
CA THR A 11 -9.56 -12.47 -13.43
C THR A 11 -9.12 -12.53 -11.98
N VAL A 12 -8.21 -13.44 -11.66
CA VAL A 12 -7.66 -13.59 -10.31
C VAL A 12 -6.23 -13.05 -10.30
N GLY A 13 -6.03 -11.96 -9.56
CA GLY A 13 -4.70 -11.43 -9.27
C GLY A 13 -4.10 -12.15 -8.06
N ASN A 14 -2.83 -12.52 -8.15
CA ASN A 14 -2.12 -13.11 -7.03
C ASN A 14 -1.54 -12.00 -6.14
N LEU A 15 -1.92 -12.01 -4.88
CA LEU A 15 -1.24 -11.22 -3.86
C LEU A 15 0.16 -11.82 -3.61
N TYR A 16 1.07 -10.97 -3.19
CA TYR A 16 2.34 -11.46 -2.70
C TYR A 16 2.15 -12.24 -1.39
N GLU A 17 3.16 -12.99 -1.05
CA GLU A 17 3.19 -13.84 0.13
C GLU A 17 2.95 -13.03 1.42
N MET A 18 2.02 -13.49 2.25
CA MET A 18 1.69 -12.87 3.54
C MET A 18 1.25 -13.93 4.54
N LEU A 19 1.61 -13.74 5.81
CA LEU A 19 1.26 -14.66 6.89
C LEU A 19 -0.27 -14.80 7.07
N GLU A 20 -1.00 -13.68 6.96
CA GLU A 20 -2.45 -13.66 7.10
C GLU A 20 -3.16 -14.59 6.11
N GLY A 21 -2.70 -14.60 4.85
CA GLY A 21 -3.25 -15.48 3.82
C GLY A 21 -3.04 -16.95 4.16
N GLN A 22 -1.86 -17.32 4.66
CA GLN A 22 -1.55 -18.70 5.03
C GLN A 22 -2.36 -19.14 6.25
N VAL A 23 -2.50 -18.30 7.25
CA VAL A 23 -3.34 -18.55 8.43
C VAL A 23 -4.80 -18.73 8.03
N ALA A 24 -5.32 -17.89 7.16
CA ALA A 24 -6.71 -17.99 6.68
C ALA A 24 -6.98 -19.32 5.97
N VAL A 25 -6.04 -19.78 5.13
CA VAL A 25 -6.17 -21.07 4.42
C VAL A 25 -6.14 -22.23 5.40
N LEU A 26 -5.21 -22.26 6.37
CA LEU A 26 -5.18 -23.31 7.40
C LEU A 26 -6.44 -23.35 8.25
N SER A 27 -6.95 -22.20 8.70
CA SER A 27 -8.16 -22.10 9.52
C SER A 27 -9.44 -22.40 8.74
N SER A 28 -9.43 -22.32 7.41
CA SER A 28 -10.61 -22.60 6.59
C SER A 28 -11.10 -24.05 6.68
N GLY A 29 -10.22 -24.97 7.04
CA GLY A 29 -10.51 -26.40 7.05
C GLY A 29 -10.64 -27.05 5.67
N MET A 30 -10.28 -26.35 4.61
CA MET A 30 -10.37 -26.84 3.24
C MET A 30 -9.22 -27.78 2.85
N LEU A 31 -8.09 -27.70 3.55
CA LEU A 31 -6.92 -28.52 3.28
C LEU A 31 -6.98 -29.85 4.05
N SER A 32 -6.56 -30.91 3.39
CA SER A 32 -6.27 -32.20 4.04
C SER A 32 -5.08 -32.07 5.01
N GLY A 33 -4.84 -33.09 5.84
CA GLY A 33 -3.68 -33.14 6.72
C GLY A 33 -2.34 -33.05 5.96
N GLU A 34 -2.24 -33.77 4.84
CA GLU A 34 -1.04 -33.76 3.99
C GLU A 34 -0.82 -32.38 3.34
N GLU A 35 -1.85 -31.77 2.80
CA GLU A 35 -1.79 -30.43 2.20
C GLU A 35 -1.44 -29.36 3.25
N SER A 36 -1.98 -29.49 4.46
CA SER A 36 -1.66 -28.61 5.58
C SER A 36 -0.19 -28.72 6.00
N LEU A 37 0.33 -29.95 6.06
CA LEU A 37 1.75 -30.18 6.34
C LEU A 37 2.65 -29.59 5.25
N ALA A 38 2.33 -29.84 3.98
CA ALA A 38 3.07 -29.29 2.86
C ALA A 38 3.07 -27.76 2.86
N LEU A 39 1.95 -27.12 3.21
CA LEU A 39 1.87 -25.68 3.39
C LEU A 39 2.78 -25.18 4.51
N LEU A 40 2.78 -25.83 5.67
CA LEU A 40 3.62 -25.46 6.81
C LEU A 40 5.12 -25.62 6.50
N GLU A 41 5.50 -26.68 5.80
CA GLU A 41 6.87 -26.88 5.31
C GLU A 41 7.29 -25.80 4.31
N SER A 42 6.40 -25.47 3.38
CA SER A 42 6.61 -24.37 2.44
C SER A 42 6.79 -23.02 3.15
N MET A 43 5.96 -22.73 4.16
CA MET A 43 6.09 -21.51 4.98
C MET A 43 7.43 -21.47 5.70
N LYS A 44 7.91 -22.59 6.26
CA LYS A 44 9.19 -22.66 6.96
C LYS A 44 10.37 -22.42 6.01
N ASN A 45 10.23 -22.77 4.75
CA ASN A 45 11.24 -22.57 3.71
C ASN A 45 11.08 -21.23 2.96
N SER A 46 10.05 -20.45 3.29
CA SER A 46 9.75 -19.17 2.65
C SER A 46 10.47 -18.01 3.33
N LYS A 47 10.39 -16.83 2.70
CA LYS A 47 10.89 -15.57 3.27
C LYS A 47 10.09 -15.06 4.47
N LEU A 48 8.95 -15.69 4.80
CA LEU A 48 8.18 -15.36 6.00
C LEU A 48 8.85 -15.91 7.27
N TYR A 49 9.65 -16.96 7.18
CA TYR A 49 10.28 -17.54 8.34
C TYR A 49 11.56 -16.82 8.73
N ARG A 50 11.69 -16.49 10.01
CA ARG A 50 12.86 -15.89 10.63
C ARG A 50 13.53 -16.92 11.55
N ALA A 51 14.59 -17.54 11.05
CA ALA A 51 15.33 -18.58 11.79
C ALA A 51 15.97 -18.04 13.06
N ASP A 52 16.42 -16.77 13.06
CA ASP A 52 17.01 -16.09 14.21
C ASP A 52 16.03 -15.85 15.36
N GLN A 53 14.73 -15.81 15.05
CA GLN A 53 13.65 -15.61 16.04
C GLN A 53 12.80 -16.87 16.26
N HIS A 54 13.05 -17.94 15.52
CA HIS A 54 12.21 -19.14 15.46
C HIS A 54 10.72 -18.80 15.27
N SER A 55 10.44 -17.81 14.43
CA SER A 55 9.11 -17.23 14.23
C SER A 55 8.89 -16.82 12.79
N TYR A 56 7.73 -16.26 12.52
CA TYR A 56 7.32 -15.77 11.20
C TYR A 56 7.11 -14.27 11.23
N ILE A 57 7.37 -13.61 10.11
CA ILE A 57 7.03 -12.19 9.89
C ILE A 57 5.75 -12.09 9.05
N LEU A 58 5.09 -10.92 9.08
CA LEU A 58 3.83 -10.71 8.37
C LEU A 58 3.99 -10.75 6.86
N TYR A 59 5.07 -10.18 6.37
CA TYR A 59 5.43 -10.06 4.96
C TYR A 59 6.92 -10.31 4.79
N PRO A 60 7.36 -10.87 3.68
CA PRO A 60 8.78 -10.92 3.33
C PRO A 60 9.38 -9.52 3.33
N ASP A 61 10.62 -9.40 3.77
CA ASP A 61 11.36 -8.15 3.67
C ASP A 61 11.42 -7.68 2.22
N ARG A 62 11.03 -6.42 2.00
CA ARG A 62 11.05 -5.79 0.69
C ARG A 62 11.85 -4.49 0.75
N PHE A 63 12.69 -4.30 -0.24
CA PHE A 63 13.33 -3.02 -0.42
C PHE A 63 12.32 -2.04 -1.03
N LEU A 64 11.80 -1.15 -0.21
CA LEU A 64 10.91 -0.09 -0.65
C LEU A 64 11.70 1.21 -0.82
N PRO A 65 11.42 1.99 -1.86
CA PRO A 65 12.04 3.29 -2.03
C PRO A 65 11.68 4.20 -0.83
N GLY A 66 12.65 4.96 -0.35
CA GLY A 66 12.40 5.97 0.68
C GLY A 66 11.42 7.05 0.18
N PHE A 67 10.86 7.82 1.11
CA PHE A 67 9.83 8.82 0.79
C PHE A 67 10.27 9.82 -0.28
N VAL A 68 11.49 10.33 -0.22
CA VAL A 68 12.01 11.30 -1.20
C VAL A 68 12.04 10.69 -2.60
N ALA A 69 12.58 9.48 -2.74
CA ALA A 69 12.61 8.78 -4.03
C ALA A 69 11.18 8.48 -4.56
N ARG A 70 10.26 8.13 -3.66
CA ARG A 70 8.87 7.89 -4.02
C ARG A 70 8.15 9.16 -4.45
N ASN A 71 8.40 10.27 -3.76
CA ASN A 71 7.82 11.58 -4.03
C ASN A 71 8.54 12.32 -5.16
N THR A 72 9.28 11.64 -6.02
CA THR A 72 9.94 12.25 -7.17
C THR A 72 9.08 12.11 -8.41
N ILE A 73 8.67 13.24 -8.97
CA ILE A 73 7.79 13.37 -10.13
C ILE A 73 8.61 14.00 -11.24
N THR A 74 8.69 13.33 -12.38
CA THR A 74 9.46 13.84 -13.52
C THR A 74 8.75 15.00 -14.22
N PRO A 75 9.47 15.87 -14.93
CA PRO A 75 8.87 16.94 -15.72
C PRO A 75 7.81 16.47 -16.72
N GLY A 76 7.98 15.27 -17.29
CA GLY A 76 7.01 14.69 -18.22
C GLY A 76 5.64 14.40 -17.57
N GLN A 77 5.64 14.00 -16.29
CA GLN A 77 4.41 13.68 -15.56
C GLN A 77 3.58 14.91 -15.20
N VAL A 78 4.18 16.09 -15.11
CA VAL A 78 3.49 17.37 -14.87
C VAL A 78 3.24 18.15 -16.15
N SER A 79 3.64 17.62 -17.29
CA SER A 79 3.42 18.25 -18.60
C SER A 79 1.93 18.46 -18.85
N GLY A 80 1.54 19.68 -19.19
CA GLY A 80 0.14 20.05 -19.42
C GLY A 80 -0.66 20.35 -18.15
N LEU A 81 -0.02 20.41 -16.96
CA LEU A 81 -0.61 20.89 -15.71
C LEU A 81 -0.20 22.36 -15.50
N GLU A 82 -0.98 23.30 -16.07
CA GLU A 82 -0.65 24.72 -16.00
C GLU A 82 -0.69 25.25 -14.56
N LEU A 83 -1.58 24.72 -13.71
CA LEU A 83 -1.62 25.10 -12.29
C LEU A 83 -0.25 24.87 -11.64
N ILE A 84 0.39 23.73 -11.88
CA ILE A 84 1.71 23.43 -11.33
C ILE A 84 2.76 24.42 -11.86
N SER A 85 2.71 24.75 -13.15
CA SER A 85 3.62 25.70 -13.77
C SER A 85 3.49 27.10 -13.15
N GLU A 86 2.28 27.55 -12.92
CA GLU A 86 2.03 28.87 -12.30
C GLU A 86 2.43 28.91 -10.82
N LEU A 87 2.17 27.84 -10.06
CA LEU A 87 2.62 27.75 -8.67
C LEU A 87 4.15 27.83 -8.57
N VAL A 88 4.86 27.11 -9.44
CA VAL A 88 6.34 27.15 -9.46
C VAL A 88 6.85 28.52 -9.84
N LYS A 89 6.27 29.21 -10.85
CA LYS A 89 6.62 30.58 -11.21
C LYS A 89 6.39 31.58 -10.07
N ALA A 90 5.31 31.38 -9.32
CA ALA A 90 4.98 32.22 -8.17
C ALA A 90 5.78 31.85 -6.90
N ASN A 91 6.65 30.82 -6.97
CA ASN A 91 7.33 30.22 -5.81
C ASN A 91 6.36 29.79 -4.69
N ASP A 92 5.14 29.42 -5.07
CA ASP A 92 4.16 28.86 -4.14
C ASP A 92 4.46 27.39 -3.91
N ARG A 93 4.77 27.04 -2.67
CA ARG A 93 5.15 25.70 -2.23
C ARG A 93 4.04 24.95 -1.50
N SER A 94 2.84 25.45 -1.56
CA SER A 94 1.69 24.90 -0.79
C SER A 94 1.27 23.50 -1.25
N LEU A 95 1.41 23.19 -2.53
CA LEU A 95 1.00 21.91 -3.13
C LEU A 95 2.20 21.11 -3.65
N ILE A 96 3.08 21.75 -4.40
CA ILE A 96 4.20 21.08 -5.08
C ILE A 96 5.46 21.96 -5.00
N VAL A 97 6.62 21.32 -5.00
CA VAL A 97 7.92 21.98 -4.99
C VAL A 97 8.74 21.47 -6.16
N LYS A 98 9.51 22.32 -6.82
CA LYS A 98 10.49 21.92 -7.83
C LYS A 98 11.88 21.94 -7.21
N ASP A 99 12.67 20.87 -7.43
CA ASP A 99 14.05 20.78 -6.97
C ASP A 99 15.04 21.41 -7.98
N GLU A 100 16.31 21.42 -7.62
CA GLU A 100 17.40 21.95 -8.46
C GLU A 100 17.68 21.08 -9.69
N GLU A 101 17.32 19.79 -9.63
CA GLU A 101 17.47 18.83 -10.73
C GLU A 101 16.33 18.93 -11.74
N GLY A 102 15.29 19.71 -11.43
CA GLY A 102 14.13 19.94 -12.27
C GLY A 102 12.97 19.00 -12.02
N ASN A 103 13.07 18.09 -11.06
CA ASN A 103 11.97 17.22 -10.65
C ASN A 103 11.00 17.96 -9.73
N TYR A 104 9.84 17.39 -9.55
CA TYR A 104 8.77 17.92 -8.72
C TYR A 104 8.47 16.98 -7.56
N HIS A 105 8.02 17.54 -6.45
CA HIS A 105 7.68 16.81 -5.24
C HIS A 105 6.41 17.40 -4.65
N PHE A 106 5.48 16.56 -4.20
CA PHE A 106 4.40 17.06 -3.36
C PHE A 106 4.98 17.64 -2.08
N ALA A 107 4.42 18.77 -1.63
CA ALA A 107 4.89 19.45 -0.41
C ALA A 107 4.85 18.52 0.81
N GLY A 108 5.77 18.66 1.74
CA GLY A 108 5.95 17.75 2.87
C GLY A 108 4.76 17.67 3.83
N ASN A 109 3.83 18.60 3.77
CA ASN A 109 2.57 18.60 4.52
C ASN A 109 1.45 17.82 3.81
N ILE A 110 1.63 17.40 2.56
CA ILE A 110 0.68 16.60 1.80
C ILE A 110 0.88 15.12 2.16
N ARG A 111 0.07 14.62 3.08
CA ARG A 111 0.17 13.26 3.63
C ARG A 111 -0.88 12.29 3.08
N ASN A 112 -1.93 12.81 2.46
CA ASN A 112 -3.04 12.03 1.92
C ASN A 112 -3.85 12.87 0.95
N ILE A 113 -4.81 12.24 0.27
CA ILE A 113 -5.68 12.89 -0.71
C ILE A 113 -6.50 14.04 -0.12
N ARG A 114 -6.83 14.00 1.19
CA ARG A 114 -7.55 15.09 1.86
C ARG A 114 -6.69 16.34 1.95
N ASN A 115 -5.38 16.20 2.13
CA ASN A 115 -4.46 17.34 2.12
C ASN A 115 -4.32 17.93 0.72
N VAL A 116 -4.28 17.09 -0.33
CA VAL A 116 -4.32 17.57 -1.74
C VAL A 116 -5.59 18.39 -1.98
N ASN A 117 -6.76 17.87 -1.61
CA ASN A 117 -8.02 18.56 -1.79
C ASN A 117 -8.07 19.88 -1.02
N ARG A 118 -7.57 19.92 0.21
CA ARG A 118 -7.49 21.14 1.01
C ARG A 118 -6.56 22.18 0.39
N ALA A 119 -5.40 21.77 -0.11
CA ALA A 119 -4.46 22.66 -0.79
C ALA A 119 -5.09 23.24 -2.07
N LEU A 120 -5.74 22.42 -2.90
CA LEU A 120 -6.45 22.85 -4.09
C LEU A 120 -7.58 23.84 -3.75
N GLN A 121 -8.35 23.59 -2.69
CA GLN A 121 -9.39 24.51 -2.22
C GLN A 121 -8.82 25.85 -1.75
N ALA A 122 -7.69 25.84 -1.07
CA ALA A 122 -7.03 27.07 -0.62
C ALA A 122 -6.53 27.94 -1.79
N LEU A 123 -6.13 27.31 -2.90
CA LEU A 123 -5.67 27.97 -4.12
C LEU A 123 -6.81 28.51 -4.98
N SER A 124 -8.05 28.06 -4.79
CA SER A 124 -9.18 28.31 -5.70
C SER A 124 -9.58 29.79 -5.84
N SER A 125 -9.27 30.64 -4.86
CA SER A 125 -9.55 32.07 -4.96
C SER A 125 -8.65 32.81 -5.97
N GLN A 126 -7.40 32.38 -6.09
CA GLN A 126 -6.40 33.01 -6.96
C GLN A 126 -6.30 32.31 -8.32
N TYR A 127 -6.46 30.98 -8.35
CA TYR A 127 -6.24 30.11 -9.50
C TYR A 127 -7.50 29.34 -9.90
N ALA A 128 -8.70 29.93 -9.70
CA ALA A 128 -9.98 29.22 -9.84
C ALA A 128 -10.14 28.40 -11.12
N GLU A 129 -9.84 29.00 -12.26
CA GLU A 129 -9.94 28.35 -13.57
C GLU A 129 -8.93 27.20 -13.72
N LEU A 130 -7.69 27.41 -13.26
CA LEU A 130 -6.64 26.41 -13.32
C LEU A 130 -6.94 25.23 -12.38
N VAL A 131 -7.44 25.53 -11.18
CA VAL A 131 -7.88 24.50 -10.24
C VAL A 131 -9.02 23.67 -10.82
N GLN A 132 -10.04 24.33 -11.39
CA GLN A 132 -11.16 23.63 -12.02
C GLN A 132 -10.69 22.68 -13.14
N ARG A 133 -9.72 23.10 -13.95
CA ARG A 133 -9.20 22.31 -15.07
C ARG A 133 -8.28 21.19 -14.65
N ASP A 134 -7.37 21.45 -13.72
CA ASP A 134 -6.23 20.56 -13.43
C ASP A 134 -6.41 19.72 -12.15
N ALA A 135 -7.40 20.02 -11.28
CA ALA A 135 -7.55 19.36 -9.99
C ALA A 135 -7.64 17.83 -10.07
N GLU A 136 -8.42 17.32 -11.03
CA GLU A 136 -8.59 15.87 -11.16
C GLU A 136 -7.29 15.20 -11.63
N LYS A 137 -6.60 15.82 -12.57
CA LYS A 137 -5.30 15.32 -13.04
C LYS A 137 -4.25 15.30 -11.92
N ILE A 138 -4.29 16.30 -11.02
CA ILE A 138 -3.40 16.37 -9.86
C ILE A 138 -3.73 15.28 -8.84
N ARG A 139 -5.01 14.95 -8.63
CA ARG A 139 -5.42 13.81 -7.80
C ARG A 139 -4.91 12.49 -8.36
N VAL A 140 -5.05 12.30 -9.68
CA VAL A 140 -4.52 11.13 -10.37
C VAL A 140 -3.00 11.07 -10.28
N LEU A 141 -2.31 12.19 -10.45
CA LEU A 141 -0.86 12.27 -10.28
C LEU A 141 -0.43 11.87 -8.86
N PHE A 142 -1.15 12.35 -7.84
CA PHE A 142 -0.92 11.98 -6.45
C PHE A 142 -1.11 10.48 -6.22
N GLU A 143 -2.20 9.90 -6.75
CA GLU A 143 -2.47 8.48 -6.63
C GLU A 143 -1.40 7.64 -7.34
N ASN A 144 -1.01 8.02 -8.56
CA ASN A 144 0.04 7.33 -9.31
C ASN A 144 1.42 7.41 -8.63
N THR A 145 1.67 8.51 -7.90
CA THR A 145 2.94 8.70 -7.17
C THR A 145 2.99 7.84 -5.91
N PHE A 146 1.90 7.78 -5.14
CA PHE A 146 1.91 7.18 -3.81
C PHE A 146 1.11 5.90 -3.68
N HIS A 147 0.21 5.58 -4.63
CA HIS A 147 -0.74 4.48 -4.51
C HIS A 147 -1.53 4.54 -3.20
N HIS A 148 -1.98 5.75 -2.87
CA HIS A 148 -2.57 6.06 -1.58
C HIS A 148 -3.79 5.19 -1.27
N ASN A 149 -4.66 4.91 -2.26
CA ASN A 149 -5.84 4.08 -2.08
C ASN A 149 -5.50 2.61 -1.80
N GLU A 150 -4.33 2.15 -2.23
CA GLU A 150 -3.88 0.79 -2.02
C GLU A 150 -3.23 0.58 -0.64
N PHE A 151 -2.65 1.63 -0.08
CA PHE A 151 -1.78 1.55 1.10
C PHE A 151 -2.20 2.41 2.28
N THR A 152 -3.41 2.96 2.27
CA THR A 152 -3.90 3.72 3.43
C THR A 152 -4.42 2.82 4.53
N GLY A 153 -4.02 3.12 5.77
CA GLY A 153 -4.60 2.56 6.97
C GLY A 153 -5.88 3.30 7.41
N ARG A 154 -6.35 2.98 8.60
CA ARG A 154 -7.55 3.60 9.20
C ARG A 154 -7.43 5.11 9.35
N SER A 155 -6.22 5.65 9.59
CA SER A 155 -5.98 7.10 9.67
C SER A 155 -6.05 7.80 8.31
N GLY A 156 -6.00 7.05 7.22
CA GLY A 156 -5.88 7.59 5.87
C GLY A 156 -4.51 8.23 5.60
N THR A 157 -3.48 7.85 6.37
CA THR A 157 -2.11 8.28 6.14
C THR A 157 -1.35 7.27 5.28
N PHE A 158 -0.26 7.72 4.66
CA PHE A 158 0.57 6.86 3.84
C PHE A 158 1.14 5.67 4.60
N PHE A 159 1.25 4.56 3.87
CA PHE A 159 1.96 3.37 4.31
C PHE A 159 1.42 2.73 5.57
N ALA A 160 0.22 3.03 5.95
CA ALA A 160 -0.61 2.28 6.90
C ALA A 160 0.14 1.51 7.99
N TYR A 161 1.20 2.07 8.54
CA TYR A 161 2.02 1.42 9.57
C TYR A 161 1.32 1.35 10.95
N GLU A 162 0.05 1.71 10.97
CA GLU A 162 -0.75 1.67 12.18
C GLU A 162 -0.91 0.23 12.67
N GLY A 163 -0.48 0.01 13.88
CA GLY A 163 -0.70 -1.24 14.58
C GLY A 163 0.11 -2.44 14.08
N LEU A 164 1.19 -2.22 13.30
CA LEU A 164 2.04 -3.32 12.82
C LEU A 164 2.52 -4.23 13.95
N GLY A 165 2.94 -3.69 15.07
CA GLY A 165 3.38 -4.48 16.22
C GLY A 165 2.27 -5.36 16.80
N SER A 166 1.08 -4.81 17.00
CA SER A 166 -0.08 -5.55 17.51
C SER A 166 -0.61 -6.55 16.49
N VAL A 167 -0.59 -6.22 15.22
CA VAL A 167 -0.97 -7.13 14.13
C VAL A 167 -0.01 -8.31 14.04
N TYR A 168 1.29 -8.09 14.21
CA TYR A 168 2.29 -9.16 14.21
C TYR A 168 1.97 -10.23 15.26
N TRP A 169 1.84 -9.85 16.53
CA TRP A 169 1.53 -10.79 17.61
C TRP A 169 0.19 -11.49 17.42
N HIS A 170 -0.79 -10.76 16.94
CA HIS A 170 -2.10 -11.31 16.65
C HIS A 170 -2.03 -12.39 15.56
N MET A 171 -1.30 -12.15 14.47
CA MET A 171 -1.19 -13.10 13.37
C MET A 171 -0.34 -14.33 13.73
N VAL A 172 0.73 -14.17 14.51
CA VAL A 172 1.53 -15.31 15.00
C VAL A 172 0.70 -16.19 15.94
N SER A 173 -0.09 -15.57 16.82
CA SER A 173 -1.01 -16.31 17.69
C SER A 173 -2.11 -17.04 16.91
N LYS A 174 -2.64 -16.42 15.84
CA LYS A 174 -3.59 -17.08 14.94
C LYS A 174 -2.97 -18.22 14.17
N LEU A 175 -1.71 -18.13 13.76
CA LEU A 175 -1.01 -19.24 13.13
C LEU A 175 -0.93 -20.43 14.09
N LEU A 176 -0.54 -20.20 15.35
CA LEU A 176 -0.50 -21.26 16.35
C LEU A 176 -1.87 -21.93 16.54
N LEU A 177 -2.91 -21.13 16.64
CA LEU A 177 -4.29 -21.63 16.73
C LEU A 177 -4.68 -22.45 15.50
N ALA A 178 -4.43 -21.94 14.30
CA ALA A 178 -4.73 -22.62 13.04
C ALA A 178 -4.03 -23.98 12.92
N VAL A 179 -2.77 -24.06 13.33
CA VAL A 179 -2.00 -25.32 13.38
C VAL A 179 -2.62 -26.29 14.39
N GLN A 180 -2.99 -25.82 15.59
CA GLN A 180 -3.63 -26.64 16.60
C GLN A 180 -4.99 -27.19 16.13
N GLU A 181 -5.80 -26.34 15.53
CA GLU A 181 -7.11 -26.75 14.94
C GLU A 181 -6.94 -27.80 13.85
N THR A 182 -5.94 -27.63 12.99
CA THR A 182 -5.60 -28.59 11.93
C THR A 182 -5.22 -29.95 12.53
N VAL A 183 -4.33 -29.99 13.53
CA VAL A 183 -3.93 -31.23 14.22
C VAL A 183 -5.12 -31.92 14.88
N LEU A 184 -6.01 -31.16 15.54
CA LEU A 184 -7.18 -31.73 16.20
C LEU A 184 -8.19 -32.28 15.18
N ARG A 185 -8.31 -31.69 14.00
CA ARG A 185 -9.17 -32.15 12.92
C ARG A 185 -8.64 -33.44 12.30
N THR A 186 -7.37 -33.45 11.91
CA THR A 186 -6.75 -34.62 11.27
C THR A 186 -6.61 -35.84 12.16
N ARG A 187 -6.66 -35.68 13.49
CA ARG A 187 -6.73 -36.82 14.43
C ARG A 187 -8.08 -37.51 14.48
N LYS A 188 -9.12 -36.88 13.96
CA LYS A 188 -10.50 -37.44 13.94
C LYS A 188 -10.85 -38.12 12.62
N GLU A 189 -10.00 -37.88 11.61
CA GLU A 189 -10.05 -38.60 10.32
C GLU A 189 -9.26 -39.91 10.43
#